data_118175c72629e1b2387805ef657cf4cf
#
_entry.id   118175c72629e1b2387805ef657cf4cf
#
_cell.length_a   1.000
_cell.length_b   1.000
_cell.length_c   1.000
_cell.angle_alpha   90.00
_cell.angle_beta   90.00
_cell.angle_gamma   90.00
#
_symmetry.space_group_name_H-M   'P 1'
#
loop_
_entity.id
_entity.type
_entity.pdbx_description
1 polymer ?
#
loop_
_entity_poly.entity_id
_entity_poly.type
_entity_poly.pdbx_seq_one_letter_code
_entity_poly.pdbx_strand_id
1 'polypeptide(L)'
;MQKPFLYALALTKGWTDETLLNDEPLSRSVGLGVHHFKNYSRRHYGTVTVRQALGNSLNIPAVKTIEFTGVADYYAFLWKIGITTLDKEADFYREGLALGNAEIPLFELVRGYLMLANGGILKPIRTTFSDGFVQERVLPETVARTIADILSDPLARQFEFGSDSVLNFPVKTAVKTGTSTDYRDAWAIGFNRDFVAGVWMGNLTYEPMHNVTGAAGAGLLLRSIFTELNRMKNTGTMPTATMKSAGIRQTEESELFVVNPADGATIALDPRVPAEFQAYLFELSREVGKVDWFVDGKKVGTGRSFFWKPVKGSHTVHAEAVLENGERRVFKPCGIKVK
;
A
#
# COMPACT_ATOMS: atom_id res chain seq x y z
N MET A 1 -1.20 -8.90 -6.16
CA MET A 1 -0.97 -8.57 -7.59
C MET A 1 -1.87 -7.46 -8.12
N GLN A 2 -3.06 -7.26 -7.58
CA GLN A 2 -4.09 -6.33 -8.05
C GLN A 2 -3.88 -4.85 -7.66
N LYS A 3 -3.08 -4.55 -6.64
CA LYS A 3 -2.85 -3.18 -6.13
C LYS A 3 -2.56 -2.12 -7.20
N PRO A 4 -1.77 -2.37 -8.27
CA PRO A 4 -1.55 -1.38 -9.31
C PRO A 4 -2.84 -0.90 -9.99
N PHE A 5 -3.82 -1.78 -10.17
CA PHE A 5 -5.12 -1.44 -10.74
C PHE A 5 -5.96 -0.59 -9.78
N LEU A 6 -5.90 -0.92 -8.48
CA LEU A 6 -6.58 -0.15 -7.44
C LEU A 6 -6.05 1.27 -7.34
N TYR A 7 -4.73 1.43 -7.28
CA TYR A 7 -4.11 2.76 -7.26
C TYR A 7 -4.32 3.52 -8.55
N ALA A 8 -4.33 2.83 -9.71
CA ALA A 8 -4.69 3.48 -10.99
C ALA A 8 -6.10 4.06 -10.95
N LEU A 9 -7.07 3.33 -10.39
CA LEU A 9 -8.44 3.85 -10.20
C LEU A 9 -8.45 5.05 -9.24
N ALA A 10 -7.71 5.01 -8.14
CA ALA A 10 -7.63 6.13 -7.20
C ALA A 10 -7.01 7.39 -7.85
N LEU A 11 -5.96 7.22 -8.67
CA LEU A 11 -5.36 8.31 -9.45
C LEU A 11 -6.36 8.90 -10.46
N THR A 12 -7.20 8.06 -11.09
CA THR A 12 -8.28 8.52 -11.99
C THR A 12 -9.34 9.33 -11.23
N LYS A 13 -9.54 9.06 -9.95
CA LYS A 13 -10.48 9.78 -9.06
C LYS A 13 -9.87 11.02 -8.38
N GLY A 14 -8.69 11.47 -8.81
CA GLY A 14 -8.08 12.73 -8.39
C GLY A 14 -6.91 12.61 -7.42
N TRP A 15 -6.52 11.41 -6.99
CA TRP A 15 -5.26 11.25 -6.27
C TRP A 15 -4.06 11.49 -7.19
N THR A 16 -2.92 11.74 -6.56
CA THR A 16 -1.60 11.83 -7.20
C THR A 16 -0.65 10.81 -6.58
N ASP A 17 0.51 10.60 -7.16
CA ASP A 17 1.54 9.75 -6.57
C ASP A 17 2.14 10.32 -5.26
N GLU A 18 1.90 11.60 -4.99
CA GLU A 18 2.29 12.30 -3.75
C GLU A 18 1.17 12.32 -2.68
N THR A 19 -0.05 11.86 -3.01
CA THR A 19 -1.15 11.80 -2.03
C THR A 19 -0.72 11.00 -0.81
N LEU A 20 -0.97 11.56 0.38
CA LEU A 20 -0.55 10.98 1.66
C LEU A 20 -1.59 9.99 2.18
N LEU A 21 -1.09 8.88 2.70
CA LEU A 21 -1.85 7.79 3.31
C LEU A 21 -1.23 7.42 4.65
N ASN A 22 -2.05 7.11 5.64
CA ASN A 22 -1.56 6.61 6.93
C ASN A 22 -1.42 5.09 6.91
N ASP A 23 -0.22 4.60 7.23
CA ASP A 23 0.08 3.19 7.45
C ASP A 23 0.21 2.89 8.94
N GLU A 24 -0.93 2.86 9.63
CA GLU A 24 -1.08 2.63 11.06
C GLU A 24 -1.93 1.38 11.33
N PRO A 25 -1.88 0.79 12.54
CA PRO A 25 -2.68 -0.36 12.89
C PRO A 25 -4.15 -0.18 12.51
N LEU A 26 -4.67 -1.07 11.68
CA LEU A 26 -6.03 -1.03 11.16
C LEU A 26 -6.77 -2.30 11.51
N SER A 27 -7.94 -2.15 12.12
CA SER A 27 -8.83 -3.25 12.47
C SER A 27 -10.23 -2.98 11.96
N ARG A 28 -10.92 -4.03 11.50
CA ARG A 28 -12.33 -3.96 11.06
C ARG A 28 -13.10 -5.12 11.66
N SER A 29 -14.34 -4.87 12.00
CA SER A 29 -15.27 -5.92 12.42
C SER A 29 -15.65 -6.77 11.20
N VAL A 30 -15.48 -8.08 11.31
CA VAL A 30 -15.87 -9.06 10.30
C VAL A 30 -16.74 -10.12 10.97
N GLY A 31 -18.05 -10.06 10.73
CA GLY A 31 -19.00 -10.90 11.45
C GLY A 31 -18.93 -10.65 12.97
N LEU A 32 -18.74 -11.71 13.75
CA LEU A 32 -18.56 -11.66 15.21
C LEU A 32 -17.09 -11.45 15.65
N GLY A 33 -16.15 -11.33 14.70
CA GLY A 33 -14.72 -11.20 14.96
C GLY A 33 -14.17 -9.83 14.56
N VAL A 34 -12.89 -9.63 14.88
CA VAL A 34 -12.12 -8.45 14.46
C VAL A 34 -10.97 -8.93 13.58
N HIS A 35 -10.91 -8.41 12.37
CA HIS A 35 -9.78 -8.64 11.47
C HIS A 35 -8.75 -7.52 11.62
N HIS A 36 -7.49 -7.90 11.86
CA HIS A 36 -6.36 -6.98 11.96
C HIS A 36 -5.55 -7.03 10.68
N PHE A 37 -5.57 -5.93 9.92
CA PHE A 37 -4.74 -5.80 8.72
C PHE A 37 -3.28 -5.60 9.12
N LYS A 38 -2.36 -6.27 8.41
CA LYS A 38 -0.91 -6.18 8.67
C LYS A 38 -0.17 -6.04 7.35
N ASN A 39 0.92 -5.25 7.35
CA ASN A 39 1.90 -5.30 6.29
C ASN A 39 2.67 -6.62 6.32
N TYR A 40 3.36 -6.95 5.22
CA TYR A 40 4.15 -8.17 5.14
C TYR A 40 5.24 -8.23 6.21
N SER A 41 5.98 -7.15 6.41
CA SER A 41 7.00 -7.00 7.46
C SER A 41 6.43 -6.93 8.89
N ARG A 42 5.10 -6.80 9.05
CA ARG A 42 4.41 -6.49 10.31
C ARG A 42 4.81 -5.15 10.93
N ARG A 43 5.46 -4.28 10.16
CA ARG A 43 5.81 -2.90 10.54
C ARG A 43 4.78 -1.92 10.01
N HIS A 44 4.73 -0.76 10.64
CA HIS A 44 3.94 0.39 10.22
C HIS A 44 4.92 1.53 9.91
N TYR A 45 4.65 2.25 8.85
CA TYR A 45 5.55 3.29 8.33
C TYR A 45 5.01 4.71 8.55
N GLY A 46 3.87 4.83 9.29
CA GLY A 46 3.23 6.12 9.52
C GLY A 46 2.68 6.73 8.23
N THR A 47 2.91 8.01 8.03
CA THR A 47 2.46 8.70 6.81
C THR A 47 3.36 8.36 5.63
N VAL A 48 2.78 7.82 4.58
CA VAL A 48 3.46 7.43 3.33
C VAL A 48 2.75 8.04 2.13
N THR A 49 3.48 8.27 1.05
CA THR A 49 2.87 8.68 -0.23
C THR A 49 2.24 7.47 -0.93
N VAL A 50 1.34 7.70 -1.89
CA VAL A 50 0.84 6.66 -2.82
C VAL A 50 2.00 5.95 -3.50
N ARG A 51 3.05 6.69 -3.89
CA ARG A 51 4.29 6.14 -4.47
C ARG A 51 4.94 5.10 -3.55
N GLN A 52 5.15 5.46 -2.30
CA GLN A 52 5.75 4.57 -1.29
C GLN A 52 4.82 3.39 -0.97
N ALA A 53 3.52 3.64 -0.82
CA ALA A 53 2.52 2.62 -0.50
C ALA A 53 2.44 1.53 -1.59
N LEU A 54 2.36 1.93 -2.86
CA LEU A 54 2.31 0.99 -3.98
C LEU A 54 3.65 0.30 -4.22
N GLY A 55 4.76 1.07 -4.22
CA GLY A 55 6.11 0.55 -4.42
C GLY A 55 6.47 -0.54 -3.41
N ASN A 56 6.17 -0.31 -2.14
CA ASN A 56 6.37 -1.26 -1.05
C ASN A 56 5.24 -2.29 -0.90
N SER A 57 4.20 -2.19 -1.71
CA SER A 57 3.07 -3.13 -1.63
C SER A 57 2.36 -3.16 -0.26
N LEU A 58 2.32 -2.03 0.46
CA LEU A 58 1.73 -1.96 1.80
C LEU A 58 0.25 -2.37 1.77
N ASN A 59 -0.19 -3.07 2.80
CA ASN A 59 -1.55 -3.62 2.88
C ASN A 59 -2.54 -2.59 3.43
N ILE A 60 -2.18 -1.93 4.52
CA ILE A 60 -3.06 -0.98 5.19
C ILE A 60 -3.39 0.21 4.28
N PRO A 61 -2.43 0.87 3.61
CA PRO A 61 -2.74 1.89 2.62
C PRO A 61 -3.60 1.39 1.47
N ALA A 62 -3.45 0.11 1.03
CA ALA A 62 -4.31 -0.46 -0.01
C ALA A 62 -5.77 -0.62 0.45
N VAL A 63 -6.00 -1.00 1.72
CA VAL A 63 -7.36 -1.03 2.30
C VAL A 63 -7.96 0.37 2.33
N LYS A 64 -7.21 1.38 2.75
CA LYS A 64 -7.67 2.78 2.71
C LYS A 64 -7.94 3.27 1.29
N THR A 65 -7.18 2.78 0.32
CA THR A 65 -7.38 3.11 -1.10
C THR A 65 -8.71 2.54 -1.61
N ILE A 66 -9.07 1.31 -1.27
CA ILE A 66 -10.36 0.75 -1.70
C ILE A 66 -11.54 1.37 -0.96
N GLU A 67 -11.35 1.80 0.28
CA GLU A 67 -12.35 2.62 1.00
C GLU A 67 -12.62 3.95 0.26
N PHE A 68 -11.58 4.60 -0.26
CA PHE A 68 -11.72 5.81 -1.07
C PHE A 68 -12.33 5.55 -2.45
N THR A 69 -11.88 4.52 -3.15
CA THR A 69 -12.38 4.23 -4.51
C THR A 69 -13.78 3.64 -4.52
N GLY A 70 -14.15 2.94 -3.47
CA GLY A 70 -15.33 2.09 -3.38
C GLY A 70 -15.08 0.68 -3.90
N VAL A 71 -15.57 -0.33 -3.16
CA VAL A 71 -15.41 -1.76 -3.54
C VAL A 71 -16.11 -2.05 -4.87
N ALA A 72 -17.34 -1.56 -5.05
CA ALA A 72 -18.14 -1.77 -6.26
C ALA A 72 -17.47 -1.16 -7.50
N ASP A 73 -16.94 0.06 -7.38
CA ASP A 73 -16.27 0.72 -8.51
C ASP A 73 -14.97 0.00 -8.87
N TYR A 74 -14.23 -0.47 -7.86
CA TYR A 74 -13.01 -1.24 -8.12
C TYR A 74 -13.32 -2.62 -8.73
N TYR A 75 -14.36 -3.30 -8.26
CA TYR A 75 -14.86 -4.54 -8.84
C TYR A 75 -15.24 -4.35 -10.32
N ALA A 76 -16.05 -3.34 -10.63
CA ALA A 76 -16.45 -3.01 -12.00
C ALA A 76 -15.22 -2.66 -12.88
N PHE A 77 -14.22 -1.96 -12.31
CA PHE A 77 -13.00 -1.66 -13.02
C PHE A 77 -12.17 -2.92 -13.34
N LEU A 78 -12.10 -3.90 -12.45
CA LEU A 78 -11.43 -5.19 -12.71
C LEU A 78 -12.09 -5.92 -13.88
N TRP A 79 -13.43 -5.95 -13.93
CA TRP A 79 -14.16 -6.50 -15.07
C TRP A 79 -13.84 -5.74 -16.37
N LYS A 80 -13.83 -4.43 -16.33
CA LYS A 80 -13.53 -3.58 -17.48
C LYS A 80 -12.14 -3.84 -18.08
N ILE A 81 -11.15 -4.14 -17.27
CA ILE A 81 -9.78 -4.46 -17.73
C ILE A 81 -9.58 -5.92 -18.10
N GLY A 82 -10.65 -6.71 -18.09
CA GLY A 82 -10.66 -8.09 -18.56
C GLY A 82 -10.34 -9.15 -17.50
N ILE A 83 -10.50 -8.81 -16.22
CA ILE A 83 -10.49 -9.78 -15.11
C ILE A 83 -11.92 -10.23 -14.91
N THR A 84 -12.26 -11.37 -15.49
CA THR A 84 -13.64 -11.87 -15.61
C THR A 84 -13.93 -13.11 -14.78
N THR A 85 -12.94 -13.61 -14.06
CA THR A 85 -13.04 -14.80 -13.20
C THR A 85 -13.56 -14.51 -11.80
N LEU A 86 -13.97 -13.27 -11.52
CA LEU A 86 -14.63 -12.90 -10.25
C LEU A 86 -16.04 -13.50 -10.24
N ASP A 87 -16.25 -14.60 -9.54
CA ASP A 87 -17.47 -15.41 -9.56
C ASP A 87 -18.51 -14.99 -8.51
N LYS A 88 -18.16 -14.10 -7.59
CA LYS A 88 -19.02 -13.57 -6.54
C LYS A 88 -19.26 -12.08 -6.74
N GLU A 89 -20.32 -11.56 -6.12
CA GLU A 89 -20.63 -10.14 -6.09
C GLU A 89 -19.58 -9.33 -5.31
N ALA A 90 -19.49 -8.03 -5.59
CA ALA A 90 -18.53 -7.14 -4.94
C ALA A 90 -18.56 -7.19 -3.40
N ASP A 91 -19.75 -7.30 -2.82
CA ASP A 91 -19.99 -7.36 -1.38
C ASP A 91 -19.42 -8.62 -0.72
N PHE A 92 -19.19 -9.68 -1.48
CA PHE A 92 -18.52 -10.89 -0.98
C PHE A 92 -17.03 -10.61 -0.72
N TYR A 93 -16.37 -9.89 -1.62
CA TYR A 93 -14.94 -9.64 -1.53
C TYR A 93 -14.58 -8.54 -0.53
N ARG A 94 -15.46 -7.55 -0.38
CA ARG A 94 -15.28 -6.39 0.50
C ARG A 94 -13.89 -5.75 0.31
N GLU A 95 -13.32 -5.18 1.38
CA GLU A 95 -11.99 -4.55 1.38
C GLU A 95 -10.86 -5.55 1.12
N GLY A 96 -11.11 -6.84 1.29
CA GLY A 96 -10.18 -7.92 0.96
C GLY A 96 -9.78 -7.94 -0.51
N LEU A 97 -10.62 -7.39 -1.40
CA LEU A 97 -10.31 -7.26 -2.82
C LEU A 97 -9.06 -6.40 -3.06
N ALA A 98 -8.78 -5.41 -2.22
CA ALA A 98 -7.53 -4.62 -2.27
C ALA A 98 -6.28 -5.47 -2.02
N LEU A 99 -6.42 -6.56 -1.29
CA LEU A 99 -5.32 -7.43 -0.86
C LEU A 99 -5.19 -8.68 -1.71
N GLY A 100 -6.18 -8.94 -2.57
CA GLY A 100 -6.14 -10.07 -3.49
C GLY A 100 -6.79 -11.35 -2.95
N ASN A 101 -7.92 -11.22 -2.22
CA ASN A 101 -8.73 -12.37 -1.80
C ASN A 101 -9.56 -13.02 -2.94
N ALA A 102 -9.50 -12.43 -4.15
CA ALA A 102 -10.09 -13.01 -5.34
C ALA A 102 -9.09 -13.90 -6.07
N GLU A 103 -9.54 -15.06 -6.51
CA GLU A 103 -8.75 -15.96 -7.35
C GLU A 103 -8.77 -15.45 -8.79
N ILE A 104 -7.58 -15.19 -9.36
CA ILE A 104 -7.43 -14.63 -10.70
C ILE A 104 -6.33 -15.43 -11.44
N PRO A 105 -6.61 -15.93 -12.64
CA PRO A 105 -5.61 -16.59 -13.46
C PRO A 105 -4.45 -15.65 -13.84
N LEU A 106 -3.24 -16.20 -13.91
CA LEU A 106 -2.05 -15.46 -14.34
C LEU A 106 -2.27 -14.74 -15.67
N PHE A 107 -2.95 -15.39 -16.60
CA PHE A 107 -3.25 -14.85 -17.92
C PHE A 107 -4.06 -13.54 -17.85
N GLU A 108 -5.11 -13.48 -17.03
CA GLU A 108 -5.92 -12.26 -16.87
C GLU A 108 -5.14 -11.14 -16.18
N LEU A 109 -4.32 -11.49 -15.17
CA LEU A 109 -3.43 -10.52 -14.54
C LEU A 109 -2.44 -9.94 -15.55
N VAL A 110 -1.78 -10.77 -16.36
CA VAL A 110 -0.83 -10.31 -17.38
C VAL A 110 -1.51 -9.41 -18.42
N ARG A 111 -2.76 -9.71 -18.82
CA ARG A 111 -3.57 -8.81 -19.66
C ARG A 111 -3.79 -7.43 -19.05
N GLY A 112 -4.13 -7.39 -17.77
CA GLY A 112 -4.28 -6.13 -17.03
C GLY A 112 -2.96 -5.34 -17.01
N TYR A 113 -1.83 -5.99 -16.79
CA TYR A 113 -0.51 -5.35 -16.84
C TYR A 113 -0.12 -4.93 -18.27
N LEU A 114 -0.53 -5.67 -19.29
CA LEU A 114 -0.36 -5.27 -20.69
C LEU A 114 -1.10 -3.95 -20.98
N MET A 115 -2.28 -3.74 -20.42
CA MET A 115 -3.02 -2.47 -20.51
C MET A 115 -2.20 -1.32 -19.88
N LEU A 116 -1.59 -1.52 -18.71
CA LEU A 116 -0.69 -0.51 -18.10
C LEU A 116 0.52 -0.22 -18.99
N ALA A 117 1.18 -1.26 -19.51
CA ALA A 117 2.31 -1.14 -20.42
C ALA A 117 1.97 -0.37 -21.69
N ASN A 118 0.74 -0.53 -22.20
CA ASN A 118 0.21 0.18 -23.37
C ASN A 118 -0.34 1.59 -23.06
N GLY A 119 0.03 2.19 -21.90
CA GLY A 119 -0.42 3.55 -21.55
C GLY A 119 -1.92 3.65 -21.32
N GLY A 120 -2.55 2.63 -20.73
CA GLY A 120 -3.97 2.62 -20.40
C GLY A 120 -4.90 2.15 -21.52
N ILE A 121 -4.33 1.55 -22.56
CA ILE A 121 -5.10 0.99 -23.69
C ILE A 121 -5.20 -0.53 -23.53
N LEU A 122 -6.42 -1.02 -23.40
CA LEU A 122 -6.72 -2.45 -23.44
C LEU A 122 -6.69 -2.94 -24.89
N LYS A 123 -5.85 -3.94 -25.15
CA LYS A 123 -5.71 -4.58 -26.45
C LYS A 123 -6.03 -6.07 -26.31
N PRO A 124 -6.68 -6.69 -27.31
CA PRO A 124 -6.83 -8.13 -27.32
C PRO A 124 -5.47 -8.81 -27.46
N ILE A 125 -5.32 -9.95 -26.81
CA ILE A 125 -4.15 -10.83 -27.03
C ILE A 125 -4.34 -11.50 -28.40
N ARG A 126 -3.27 -11.49 -29.20
CA ARG A 126 -3.25 -12.06 -30.53
C ARG A 126 -2.24 -13.18 -30.59
N THR A 127 -2.65 -14.29 -31.14
CA THR A 127 -1.79 -15.46 -31.41
C THR A 127 -1.38 -15.53 -32.89
N THR A 128 -1.98 -14.71 -33.75
CA THR A 128 -1.71 -14.64 -35.19
C THR A 128 -1.57 -13.18 -35.63
N PHE A 129 -0.94 -12.96 -36.76
CA PHE A 129 -0.81 -11.64 -37.43
C PHE A 129 -2.05 -11.33 -38.29
N SER A 130 -3.25 -11.40 -37.73
CA SER A 130 -4.48 -10.99 -38.44
C SER A 130 -4.65 -9.48 -38.38
N ASP A 131 -5.18 -8.90 -39.43
CA ASP A 131 -5.48 -7.47 -39.49
C ASP A 131 -6.71 -7.09 -38.67
N GLY A 132 -6.67 -5.89 -38.13
CA GLY A 132 -7.78 -5.27 -37.41
C GLY A 132 -8.06 -5.83 -36.02
N PHE A 133 -7.99 -4.97 -35.04
CA PHE A 133 -8.50 -5.25 -33.67
C PHE A 133 -9.03 -3.96 -33.05
N VAL A 134 -10.07 -4.10 -32.28
CA VAL A 134 -10.60 -3.01 -31.45
C VAL A 134 -9.70 -2.84 -30.23
N GLN A 135 -9.27 -1.63 -29.98
CA GLN A 135 -8.56 -1.26 -28.76
C GLN A 135 -9.37 -0.20 -28.03
N GLU A 136 -9.38 -0.28 -26.72
CA GLU A 136 -10.15 0.62 -25.86
C GLU A 136 -9.22 1.31 -24.86
N ARG A 137 -9.32 2.64 -24.75
CA ARG A 137 -8.68 3.37 -23.67
C ARG A 137 -9.51 3.24 -22.40
N VAL A 138 -8.98 2.53 -21.41
CA VAL A 138 -9.65 2.28 -20.12
C VAL A 138 -9.07 3.12 -19.00
N LEU A 139 -7.85 3.66 -19.16
CA LEU A 139 -7.21 4.61 -18.25
C LEU A 139 -6.62 5.80 -19.02
N PRO A 140 -6.57 6.99 -18.41
CA PRO A 140 -5.72 8.07 -18.91
C PRO A 140 -4.27 7.62 -19.04
N GLU A 141 -3.58 8.04 -20.08
CA GLU A 141 -2.20 7.64 -20.31
C GLU A 141 -1.28 8.10 -19.17
N THR A 142 -1.49 9.30 -18.63
CA THR A 142 -0.74 9.83 -17.48
C THR A 142 -0.84 8.92 -16.28
N VAL A 143 -2.02 8.39 -15.97
CA VAL A 143 -2.24 7.44 -14.86
C VAL A 143 -1.44 6.15 -15.09
N ALA A 144 -1.57 5.52 -16.25
CA ALA A 144 -0.84 4.30 -16.57
C ALA A 144 0.68 4.49 -16.52
N ARG A 145 1.18 5.64 -17.03
CA ARG A 145 2.60 6.00 -16.99
C ARG A 145 3.09 6.29 -15.56
N THR A 146 2.27 6.86 -14.69
CA THR A 146 2.59 7.07 -13.27
C THR A 146 2.69 5.74 -12.53
N ILE A 147 1.76 4.80 -12.76
CA ILE A 147 1.87 3.45 -12.20
C ILE A 147 3.15 2.75 -12.69
N ALA A 148 3.48 2.88 -13.98
CA ALA A 148 4.72 2.33 -14.54
C ALA A 148 5.97 2.93 -13.88
N ASP A 149 5.96 4.24 -13.63
CA ASP A 149 7.05 4.94 -12.95
C ASP A 149 7.23 4.42 -11.53
N ILE A 150 6.18 4.39 -10.73
CA ILE A 150 6.21 3.89 -9.34
C ILE A 150 6.77 2.45 -9.28
N LEU A 151 6.27 1.57 -10.15
CA LEU A 151 6.66 0.16 -10.16
C LEU A 151 8.07 -0.08 -10.73
N SER A 152 8.67 0.89 -11.39
CA SER A 152 10.05 0.81 -11.90
C SER A 152 11.07 1.58 -11.07
N ASP A 153 10.61 2.30 -10.02
CA ASP A 153 11.45 3.11 -9.15
C ASP A 153 11.99 2.29 -7.97
N PRO A 154 13.32 2.03 -7.90
CA PRO A 154 13.92 1.33 -6.77
C PRO A 154 13.72 2.05 -5.44
N LEU A 155 13.68 3.41 -5.44
CA LEU A 155 13.52 4.20 -4.22
C LEU A 155 12.10 4.06 -3.65
N ALA A 156 11.08 3.94 -4.51
CA ALA A 156 9.71 3.77 -4.09
C ALA A 156 9.49 2.48 -3.28
N ARG A 157 10.36 1.46 -3.44
CA ARG A 157 10.21 0.12 -2.82
C ARG A 157 11.17 -0.18 -1.67
N GLN A 158 11.96 0.80 -1.21
CA GLN A 158 13.06 0.57 -0.26
C GLN A 158 12.61 0.01 1.11
N PHE A 159 11.42 0.35 1.59
CA PHE A 159 10.98 -0.02 2.95
C PHE A 159 10.84 -1.54 3.13
N GLU A 160 10.25 -2.23 2.15
CA GLU A 160 9.96 -3.66 2.20
C GLU A 160 10.97 -4.50 1.43
N PHE A 161 11.66 -3.91 0.43
CA PHE A 161 12.54 -4.68 -0.46
C PHE A 161 14.02 -4.30 -0.37
N GLY A 162 14.36 -3.22 0.35
CA GLY A 162 15.74 -2.74 0.48
C GLY A 162 16.29 -2.08 -0.78
N SER A 163 17.50 -1.49 -0.67
CA SER A 163 18.19 -0.82 -1.78
C SER A 163 18.74 -1.81 -2.82
N ASP A 164 19.24 -2.97 -2.35
CA ASP A 164 19.87 -4.01 -3.19
C ASP A 164 18.88 -5.10 -3.61
N SER A 165 17.67 -4.69 -3.90
CA SER A 165 16.59 -5.61 -4.23
C SER A 165 16.86 -6.38 -5.53
N VAL A 166 16.55 -7.68 -5.52
CA VAL A 166 16.52 -8.52 -6.73
C VAL A 166 15.57 -7.98 -7.80
N LEU A 167 14.64 -7.11 -7.41
CA LEU A 167 13.69 -6.45 -8.30
C LEU A 167 14.27 -5.23 -9.02
N ASN A 168 15.52 -4.87 -8.78
CA ASN A 168 16.24 -3.83 -9.53
C ASN A 168 16.83 -4.44 -10.80
N PHE A 169 16.08 -4.40 -11.88
CA PHE A 169 16.46 -5.01 -13.15
C PHE A 169 17.45 -4.11 -13.92
N PRO A 170 18.35 -4.69 -14.74
CA PRO A 170 19.33 -3.92 -15.52
C PRO A 170 18.69 -2.94 -16.52
N VAL A 171 17.56 -3.30 -17.10
CA VAL A 171 16.75 -2.44 -17.95
C VAL A 171 15.54 -1.96 -17.13
N LYS A 172 15.19 -0.66 -17.24
CA LYS A 172 14.05 -0.08 -16.51
C LYS A 172 12.79 -0.90 -16.75
N THR A 173 12.33 -1.59 -15.73
CA THR A 173 11.22 -2.53 -15.76
C THR A 173 10.31 -2.27 -14.57
N ALA A 174 9.03 -2.06 -14.84
CA ALA A 174 8.02 -2.02 -13.80
C ALA A 174 7.77 -3.43 -13.27
N VAL A 175 7.88 -3.63 -11.95
CA VAL A 175 7.76 -4.95 -11.33
C VAL A 175 6.83 -4.90 -10.14
N LYS A 176 5.92 -5.86 -10.07
CA LYS A 176 5.06 -6.10 -8.91
C LYS A 176 5.13 -7.54 -8.48
N THR A 177 5.28 -7.74 -7.17
CA THR A 177 5.28 -9.06 -6.54
C THR A 177 4.02 -9.27 -5.72
N GLY A 178 3.70 -10.53 -5.45
CA GLY A 178 2.67 -10.96 -4.53
C GLY A 178 3.08 -12.27 -3.86
N THR A 179 2.67 -12.41 -2.61
CA THR A 179 2.82 -13.66 -1.84
C THR A 179 1.49 -13.90 -1.15
N SER A 180 0.90 -15.07 -1.32
CA SER A 180 -0.32 -15.44 -0.61
C SER A 180 -0.02 -15.83 0.84
N THR A 181 -1.08 -15.97 1.63
CA THR A 181 -0.99 -16.46 3.01
C THR A 181 -0.31 -17.84 3.03
N ASP A 182 0.54 -18.06 4.01
CA ASP A 182 1.30 -19.29 4.22
C ASP A 182 2.20 -19.69 3.03
N TYR A 183 2.62 -18.73 2.20
CA TYR A 183 3.53 -18.98 1.06
C TYR A 183 3.02 -20.01 0.05
N ARG A 184 1.71 -20.13 -0.14
CA ARG A 184 1.11 -21.08 -1.11
C ARG A 184 1.33 -20.65 -2.55
N ASP A 185 1.34 -19.31 -2.78
CA ASP A 185 1.56 -18.72 -4.09
C ASP A 185 2.61 -17.60 -4.01
N ALA A 186 3.55 -17.63 -4.91
CA ALA A 186 4.50 -16.57 -5.16
C ALA A 186 4.33 -16.04 -6.59
N TRP A 187 4.09 -14.74 -6.72
CA TRP A 187 3.78 -14.07 -7.96
C TRP A 187 4.78 -12.97 -8.27
N ALA A 188 5.12 -12.82 -9.53
CA ALA A 188 5.80 -11.64 -10.02
C ALA A 188 5.33 -11.33 -11.45
N ILE A 189 4.95 -10.08 -11.71
CA ILE A 189 4.64 -9.60 -13.05
C ILE A 189 5.46 -8.35 -13.29
N GLY A 190 6.06 -8.26 -14.46
CA GLY A 190 6.81 -7.09 -14.88
C GLY A 190 6.51 -6.72 -16.31
N PHE A 191 6.78 -5.46 -16.62
CA PHE A 191 6.74 -4.96 -18.00
C PHE A 191 7.79 -3.86 -18.21
N ASN A 192 8.29 -3.79 -19.42
CA ASN A 192 9.10 -2.69 -19.91
C ASN A 192 8.46 -2.13 -21.20
N ARG A 193 9.25 -1.45 -22.00
CA ARG A 193 8.73 -0.87 -23.27
C ARG A 193 8.19 -1.91 -24.25
N ASP A 194 8.83 -3.09 -24.32
CA ASP A 194 8.63 -4.06 -25.38
C ASP A 194 8.00 -5.37 -24.92
N PHE A 195 8.08 -5.68 -23.64
CA PHE A 195 7.70 -6.98 -23.08
C PHE A 195 6.84 -6.84 -21.84
N VAL A 196 5.91 -7.78 -21.67
CA VAL A 196 5.21 -8.07 -20.43
C VAL A 196 5.39 -9.53 -20.12
N ALA A 197 5.79 -9.87 -18.90
CA ALA A 197 5.93 -11.25 -18.47
C ALA A 197 5.38 -11.43 -17.06
N GLY A 198 4.80 -12.60 -16.81
CA GLY A 198 4.29 -12.98 -15.50
C GLY A 198 4.79 -14.34 -15.09
N VAL A 199 5.08 -14.51 -13.81
CA VAL A 199 5.53 -15.75 -13.17
C VAL A 199 4.63 -16.06 -11.99
N TRP A 200 4.17 -17.29 -11.94
CA TRP A 200 3.58 -17.89 -10.77
C TRP A 200 4.40 -19.11 -10.33
N MET A 201 4.57 -19.25 -9.05
CA MET A 201 5.18 -20.43 -8.41
C MET A 201 4.26 -20.87 -7.28
N GLY A 202 4.00 -22.17 -7.21
CA GLY A 202 3.14 -22.77 -6.18
C GLY A 202 3.05 -24.28 -6.38
N ASN A 203 2.46 -24.96 -5.41
CA ASN A 203 2.18 -26.38 -5.50
C ASN A 203 0.77 -26.57 -6.08
N LEU A 204 0.63 -27.46 -7.07
CA LEU A 204 -0.67 -27.81 -7.63
C LEU A 204 -1.58 -28.50 -6.61
N THR A 205 -1.01 -29.08 -5.54
CA THR A 205 -1.72 -29.64 -4.39
C THR A 205 -2.14 -28.59 -3.37
N TYR A 206 -1.84 -27.31 -3.62
CA TYR A 206 -2.09 -26.17 -2.72
C TYR A 206 -1.33 -26.23 -1.39
N GLU A 207 -0.28 -27.03 -1.31
CA GLU A 207 0.59 -27.09 -0.15
C GLU A 207 1.48 -25.84 -0.05
N PRO A 208 1.80 -25.37 1.18
CA PRO A 208 2.71 -24.25 1.37
C PRO A 208 4.12 -24.54 0.78
N MET A 209 4.71 -23.52 0.20
CA MET A 209 6.13 -23.56 -0.18
C MET A 209 7.00 -23.13 1.01
N HIS A 210 8.23 -23.63 1.06
CA HIS A 210 9.18 -23.27 2.10
C HIS A 210 10.05 -22.08 1.67
N ASN A 211 9.90 -20.94 2.36
CA ASN A 211 10.69 -19.70 2.15
C ASN A 211 10.67 -19.12 0.73
N VAL A 212 9.67 -19.46 -0.09
CA VAL A 212 9.51 -18.90 -1.44
C VAL A 212 8.55 -17.71 -1.37
N THR A 213 9.10 -16.54 -1.61
CA THR A 213 8.30 -15.28 -1.66
C THR A 213 8.15 -14.79 -3.09
N GLY A 214 7.24 -13.85 -3.31
CA GLY A 214 7.12 -13.19 -4.60
C GLY A 214 8.42 -12.53 -5.08
N ALA A 215 9.25 -12.02 -4.19
CA ALA A 215 10.56 -11.44 -4.54
C ALA A 215 11.65 -12.51 -4.73
N ALA A 216 11.87 -13.37 -3.71
CA ALA A 216 12.96 -14.34 -3.69
C ALA A 216 12.73 -15.58 -4.57
N GLY A 217 11.48 -15.86 -4.97
CA GLY A 217 11.11 -16.94 -5.90
C GLY A 217 10.75 -16.38 -7.28
N ALA A 218 9.47 -16.04 -7.46
CA ALA A 218 8.94 -15.59 -8.75
C ALA A 218 9.67 -14.37 -9.32
N GLY A 219 10.11 -13.44 -8.46
CA GLY A 219 10.87 -12.24 -8.86
C GLY A 219 12.25 -12.56 -9.45
N LEU A 220 12.98 -13.54 -8.88
CA LEU A 220 14.26 -13.99 -9.42
C LEU A 220 14.09 -14.62 -10.81
N LEU A 221 13.08 -15.48 -10.98
CA LEU A 221 12.80 -16.09 -12.28
C LEU A 221 12.36 -15.01 -13.29
N LEU A 222 11.51 -14.07 -12.88
CA LEU A 222 11.11 -12.95 -13.72
C LEU A 222 12.33 -12.12 -14.18
N ARG A 223 13.27 -11.85 -13.27
CA ARG A 223 14.53 -11.16 -13.61
C ARG A 223 15.32 -11.91 -14.69
N SER A 224 15.45 -13.23 -14.57
CA SER A 224 16.13 -14.05 -15.56
C SER A 224 15.44 -14.01 -16.92
N ILE A 225 14.10 -14.07 -16.95
CA ILE A 225 13.28 -13.93 -18.16
C ILE A 225 13.55 -12.57 -18.83
N PHE A 226 13.48 -11.46 -18.08
CA PHE A 226 13.72 -10.13 -18.64
C PHE A 226 15.17 -9.94 -19.09
N THR A 227 16.13 -10.54 -18.43
CA THR A 227 17.54 -10.51 -18.85
C THR A 227 17.69 -11.14 -20.24
N GLU A 228 17.06 -12.29 -20.47
CA GLU A 228 17.11 -12.97 -21.77
C GLU A 228 16.31 -12.23 -22.85
N LEU A 229 15.09 -11.76 -22.54
CA LEU A 229 14.28 -10.97 -23.47
C LEU A 229 15.00 -9.70 -23.94
N ASN A 230 15.68 -9.01 -23.00
CA ASN A 230 16.43 -7.79 -23.32
C ASN A 230 17.73 -8.10 -24.10
N ARG A 231 18.29 -9.31 -23.96
CA ARG A 231 19.41 -9.79 -24.80
C ARG A 231 18.96 -10.07 -26.22
N MET A 232 17.75 -10.60 -26.39
CA MET A 232 17.17 -10.88 -27.72
C MET A 232 16.76 -9.61 -28.49
N LYS A 233 16.38 -8.57 -27.77
CA LYS A 233 15.96 -7.30 -28.35
C LYS A 233 16.47 -6.13 -27.52
N ASN A 234 17.21 -5.21 -28.16
CA ASN A 234 17.63 -3.97 -27.51
C ASN A 234 16.39 -3.12 -27.18
N THR A 235 15.96 -3.18 -25.93
CA THR A 235 14.73 -2.53 -25.45
C THR A 235 15.01 -1.05 -25.17
N GLY A 236 14.20 -0.17 -25.75
CA GLY A 236 14.28 1.26 -25.46
C GLY A 236 13.73 1.62 -24.08
N THR A 237 13.89 2.88 -23.70
CA THR A 237 13.40 3.39 -22.42
C THR A 237 11.87 3.30 -22.31
N MET A 238 11.37 2.74 -21.23
CA MET A 238 9.94 2.68 -20.94
C MET A 238 9.39 4.09 -20.66
N PRO A 239 8.31 4.52 -21.33
CA PRO A 239 7.66 5.79 -21.03
C PRO A 239 7.05 5.80 -19.63
N THR A 240 7.39 6.80 -18.85
CA THR A 240 6.85 7.03 -17.49
C THR A 240 6.42 8.47 -17.32
N ALA A 241 5.58 8.72 -16.31
CA ALA A 241 5.13 10.05 -15.93
C ALA A 241 5.02 10.13 -14.40
N THR A 242 5.03 11.36 -13.88
CA THR A 242 4.66 11.65 -12.48
C THR A 242 3.42 12.53 -12.51
N MET A 243 2.47 12.28 -11.64
CA MET A 243 1.31 13.14 -11.44
C MET A 243 1.65 14.09 -10.28
N LYS A 244 2.42 15.13 -10.58
CA LYS A 244 2.60 16.20 -9.58
C LYS A 244 1.25 16.82 -9.30
N SER A 245 0.98 17.12 -8.02
CA SER A 245 -0.17 17.93 -7.65
C SER A 245 -0.14 19.20 -8.50
N ALA A 246 -1.14 19.37 -9.38
CA ALA A 246 -1.39 20.67 -9.96
C ALA A 246 -1.74 21.60 -8.80
N GLY A 247 -0.71 22.18 -8.17
CA GLY A 247 -0.88 23.21 -7.14
C GLY A 247 -2.13 23.06 -6.28
N ILE A 248 -2.37 21.91 -5.66
CA ILE A 248 -2.96 21.95 -4.35
C ILE A 248 -1.88 22.71 -3.59
N ARG A 249 -2.09 24.05 -3.42
CA ARG A 249 -1.48 24.72 -2.30
C ARG A 249 -1.50 23.69 -1.21
N GLN A 250 -0.34 23.20 -0.77
CA GLN A 250 -0.22 22.80 0.59
C GLN A 250 -0.95 23.93 1.29
N THR A 251 -2.16 23.69 1.74
CA THR A 251 -2.63 24.38 2.89
C THR A 251 -1.54 24.04 3.87
N GLU A 252 -0.57 24.95 3.90
CA GLU A 252 0.33 25.10 5.00
C GLU A 252 -0.58 25.08 6.19
N GLU A 253 -0.35 24.08 6.99
CA GLU A 253 -1.04 23.62 8.16
C GLU A 253 -1.71 22.26 7.84
N SER A 254 -0.88 21.23 7.66
CA SER A 254 -1.28 19.92 8.12
C SER A 254 -1.67 20.13 9.58
N GLU A 255 -2.99 20.03 9.84
CA GLU A 255 -3.55 20.36 11.14
C GLU A 255 -2.81 19.55 12.19
N LEU A 256 -2.15 20.25 13.10
CA LEU A 256 -1.40 19.63 14.17
C LEU A 256 -2.41 19.06 15.17
N PHE A 257 -2.45 17.75 15.30
CA PHE A 257 -3.39 17.03 16.17
C PHE A 257 -2.70 15.88 16.91
N VAL A 258 -3.33 15.41 17.97
CA VAL A 258 -2.91 14.22 18.70
C VAL A 258 -3.29 12.98 17.88
N VAL A 259 -2.30 12.24 17.40
CA VAL A 259 -2.49 10.98 16.67
C VAL A 259 -2.88 9.87 17.64
N ASN A 260 -2.20 9.84 18.79
CA ASN A 260 -2.37 8.82 19.82
C ASN A 260 -2.15 9.44 21.21
N PRO A 261 -3.08 9.23 22.16
CA PRO A 261 -4.29 8.41 22.10
C PRO A 261 -5.43 9.06 21.32
N ALA A 262 -6.26 8.22 20.70
CA ALA A 262 -7.58 8.66 20.22
C ALA A 262 -8.54 8.84 21.39
N ASP A 263 -9.47 9.80 21.28
CA ASP A 263 -10.50 10.00 22.30
C ASP A 263 -11.40 8.76 22.42
N GLY A 264 -11.65 8.33 23.65
CA GLY A 264 -12.38 7.10 23.97
C GLY A 264 -11.56 5.80 23.85
N ALA A 265 -10.24 5.87 23.62
CA ALA A 265 -9.40 4.68 23.48
C ALA A 265 -9.45 3.80 24.73
N THR A 266 -9.54 2.48 24.55
CA THR A 266 -9.40 1.48 25.61
C THR A 266 -8.07 0.77 25.46
N ILE A 267 -7.23 0.86 26.48
CA ILE A 267 -5.91 0.24 26.56
C ILE A 267 -6.03 -0.99 27.46
N ALA A 268 -5.71 -2.17 26.93
CA ALA A 268 -5.64 -3.40 27.73
C ALA A 268 -4.20 -3.65 28.19
N LEU A 269 -3.99 -3.80 29.50
CA LEU A 269 -2.72 -4.24 30.04
C LEU A 269 -2.56 -5.74 29.76
N ASP A 270 -1.41 -6.17 29.25
CA ASP A 270 -1.12 -7.58 29.06
C ASP A 270 -0.53 -8.17 30.37
N PRO A 271 -1.26 -9.07 31.05
CA PRO A 271 -0.77 -9.64 32.33
C PRO A 271 0.49 -10.50 32.18
N ARG A 272 0.88 -10.85 30.95
CA ARG A 272 2.12 -11.60 30.65
C ARG A 272 3.34 -10.69 30.53
N VAL A 273 3.12 -9.38 30.41
CA VAL A 273 4.19 -8.38 30.33
C VAL A 273 4.37 -7.75 31.69
N PRO A 274 5.56 -7.81 32.33
CA PRO A 274 5.82 -7.12 33.59
C PRO A 274 5.46 -5.63 33.51
N ALA A 275 4.92 -5.07 34.60
CA ALA A 275 4.39 -3.71 34.64
C ALA A 275 5.42 -2.64 34.21
N GLU A 276 6.71 -2.89 34.51
CA GLU A 276 7.82 -2.00 34.15
C GLU A 276 8.07 -1.91 32.64
N PHE A 277 7.64 -2.92 31.87
CA PHE A 277 7.79 -2.97 30.40
C PHE A 277 6.51 -2.60 29.64
N GLN A 278 5.41 -2.36 30.35
CA GLN A 278 4.19 -1.89 29.73
C GLN A 278 4.31 -0.41 29.41
N ALA A 279 4.12 -0.06 28.13
CA ALA A 279 4.21 1.30 27.66
C ALA A 279 3.15 1.58 26.59
N TYR A 280 2.57 2.76 26.61
CA TYR A 280 1.63 3.23 25.62
C TYR A 280 2.17 4.50 24.96
N LEU A 281 2.21 4.52 23.63
CA LEU A 281 2.76 5.64 22.85
C LEU A 281 1.78 6.80 22.82
N PHE A 282 2.23 8.00 23.18
CA PHE A 282 1.57 9.27 22.87
C PHE A 282 2.30 9.91 21.70
N GLU A 283 1.55 10.46 20.72
CA GLU A 283 2.15 10.98 19.49
C GLU A 283 1.35 12.13 18.87
N LEU A 284 2.07 13.15 18.40
CA LEU A 284 1.55 14.21 17.54
C LEU A 284 1.77 13.92 16.04
N SER A 285 0.91 14.49 15.20
CA SER A 285 0.91 14.26 13.75
C SER A 285 2.19 14.73 13.04
N ARG A 286 2.93 15.69 13.60
CA ARG A 286 4.20 16.17 13.04
C ARG A 286 5.15 16.70 14.10
N GLU A 287 6.41 16.88 13.75
CA GLU A 287 7.40 17.56 14.58
C GLU A 287 6.98 19.02 14.86
N VAL A 288 7.24 19.45 16.09
CA VAL A 288 7.08 20.83 16.55
C VAL A 288 8.20 21.14 17.54
N GLY A 289 8.44 22.41 17.85
CA GLY A 289 9.58 22.80 18.66
C GLY A 289 9.65 22.11 20.02
N LYS A 290 8.64 22.26 20.88
CA LYS A 290 8.59 21.60 22.18
C LYS A 290 7.20 21.06 22.44
N VAL A 291 7.11 19.84 22.96
CA VAL A 291 5.84 19.21 23.35
C VAL A 291 5.94 18.70 24.78
N ASP A 292 4.92 19.01 25.57
CA ASP A 292 4.72 18.50 26.92
C ASP A 292 3.42 17.69 26.99
N TRP A 293 3.48 16.47 27.51
CA TRP A 293 2.34 15.57 27.67
C TRP A 293 1.85 15.55 29.11
N PHE A 294 0.51 15.55 29.26
CA PHE A 294 -0.16 15.56 30.55
C PHE A 294 -1.17 14.41 30.64
N VAL A 295 -1.20 13.76 31.80
CA VAL A 295 -2.23 12.78 32.19
C VAL A 295 -2.83 13.25 33.50
N ASP A 296 -4.16 13.38 33.54
CA ASP A 296 -4.90 13.86 34.71
C ASP A 296 -4.33 15.19 35.27
N GLY A 297 -3.95 16.10 34.36
CA GLY A 297 -3.37 17.38 34.68
C GLY A 297 -1.90 17.37 35.17
N LYS A 298 -1.28 16.20 35.28
CA LYS A 298 0.14 16.07 35.65
C LYS A 298 0.99 15.85 34.41
N LYS A 299 2.09 16.61 34.30
CA LYS A 299 3.08 16.42 33.24
C LYS A 299 3.75 15.07 33.41
N VAL A 300 3.70 14.24 32.36
CA VAL A 300 4.25 12.87 32.33
C VAL A 300 5.43 12.71 31.41
N GLY A 301 5.59 13.60 30.41
CA GLY A 301 6.69 13.48 29.48
C GLY A 301 6.78 14.63 28.47
N THR A 302 7.76 14.54 27.57
CA THR A 302 8.06 15.54 26.55
C THR A 302 8.41 14.88 25.22
N GLY A 303 8.27 15.63 24.13
CA GLY A 303 8.63 15.24 22.79
C GLY A 303 7.44 14.91 21.91
N ARG A 304 7.63 14.90 20.59
CA ARG A 304 6.61 14.54 19.60
C ARG A 304 5.98 13.18 19.91
N SER A 305 6.83 12.21 20.27
CA SER A 305 6.45 10.87 20.69
C SER A 305 6.95 10.61 22.09
N PHE A 306 6.09 10.06 22.95
CA PHE A 306 6.41 9.76 24.35
C PHE A 306 5.77 8.46 24.79
N PHE A 307 6.53 7.56 25.43
CA PHE A 307 6.01 6.32 26.00
C PHE A 307 5.57 6.53 27.45
N TRP A 308 4.26 6.52 27.66
CA TRP A 308 3.66 6.58 28.98
C TRP A 308 3.51 5.19 29.58
N LYS A 309 3.74 5.06 30.89
CA LYS A 309 3.46 3.83 31.65
C LYS A 309 1.98 3.82 32.05
N PRO A 310 1.13 2.95 31.46
CA PRO A 310 -0.29 2.97 31.72
C PRO A 310 -0.61 2.51 33.15
N VAL A 311 -1.55 3.20 33.78
CA VAL A 311 -2.09 2.86 35.11
C VAL A 311 -3.57 2.51 34.93
N LYS A 312 -4.07 1.46 35.60
CA LYS A 312 -5.49 1.09 35.53
C LYS A 312 -6.39 2.24 35.95
N GLY A 313 -7.44 2.46 35.18
CA GLY A 313 -8.41 3.52 35.46
C GLY A 313 -8.86 4.27 34.20
N SER A 314 -9.65 5.31 34.42
CA SER A 314 -9.99 6.28 33.38
C SER A 314 -9.11 7.50 33.55
N HIS A 315 -8.50 7.95 32.46
CA HIS A 315 -7.55 9.06 32.45
C HIS A 315 -7.91 10.08 31.38
N THR A 316 -7.52 11.32 31.61
CA THR A 316 -7.60 12.40 30.64
C THR A 316 -6.21 12.78 30.16
N VAL A 317 -5.95 12.69 28.88
CA VAL A 317 -4.66 12.99 28.24
C VAL A 317 -4.80 14.25 27.40
N HIS A 318 -3.82 15.17 27.52
CA HIS A 318 -3.66 16.27 26.56
C HIS A 318 -2.19 16.58 26.32
N ALA A 319 -1.93 17.27 25.23
CA ALA A 319 -0.62 17.80 24.92
C ALA A 319 -0.63 19.33 24.89
N GLU A 320 0.50 19.93 25.23
CA GLU A 320 0.80 21.35 24.99
C GLU A 320 2.04 21.44 24.12
N ALA A 321 1.97 22.18 23.03
CA ALA A 321 3.08 22.38 22.10
C ALA A 321 3.48 23.85 22.00
N VAL A 322 4.77 24.09 21.84
CA VAL A 322 5.32 25.38 21.40
C VAL A 322 5.81 25.19 19.97
N LEU A 323 5.18 25.88 19.05
CA LEU A 323 5.51 25.84 17.63
C LEU A 323 6.85 26.58 17.35
N GLU A 324 7.43 26.37 16.18
CA GLU A 324 8.68 27.03 15.77
C GLU A 324 8.57 28.56 15.74
N ASN A 325 7.37 29.08 15.50
CA ASN A 325 7.07 30.52 15.55
C ASN A 325 6.91 31.09 16.98
N GLY A 326 7.03 30.24 18.03
CA GLY A 326 6.85 30.60 19.42
C GLY A 326 5.38 30.57 19.90
N GLU A 327 4.42 30.26 19.06
CA GLU A 327 3.02 30.13 19.42
C GLU A 327 2.80 28.90 20.34
N ARG A 328 1.99 29.06 21.40
CA ARG A 328 1.57 27.97 22.28
C ARG A 328 0.23 27.43 21.82
N ARG A 329 0.17 26.11 21.64
CA ARG A 329 -1.07 25.38 21.30
C ARG A 329 -1.38 24.32 22.35
N VAL A 330 -2.57 24.37 22.92
CA VAL A 330 -3.09 23.36 23.85
C VAL A 330 -4.05 22.48 23.04
N PHE A 331 -3.84 21.17 23.07
CA PHE A 331 -4.69 20.21 22.36
C PHE A 331 -5.90 19.86 23.20
N LYS A 332 -7.02 19.58 22.50
CA LYS A 332 -8.26 19.11 23.13
C LYS A 332 -7.95 17.83 23.94
N PRO A 333 -8.35 17.80 25.22
CA PRO A 333 -8.17 16.59 26.03
C PRO A 333 -8.93 15.38 25.45
N CYS A 334 -8.29 14.21 25.48
CA CYS A 334 -8.89 12.92 25.11
C CYS A 334 -9.06 12.06 26.36
N GLY A 335 -10.22 11.41 26.49
CA GLY A 335 -10.50 10.43 27.54
C GLY A 335 -9.98 9.05 27.12
N ILE A 336 -9.24 8.36 28.00
CA ILE A 336 -8.80 6.98 27.78
C ILE A 336 -9.16 6.10 28.96
N LYS A 337 -9.35 4.80 28.71
CA LYS A 337 -9.61 3.80 29.74
C LYS A 337 -8.58 2.69 29.71
N VAL A 338 -7.87 2.49 30.81
CA VAL A 338 -6.90 1.40 30.99
C VAL A 338 -7.55 0.28 31.82
N LYS A 339 -7.57 -0.94 31.27
CA LYS A 339 -8.19 -2.13 31.87
C LYS A 339 -7.17 -3.14 32.35
#